data_0a45d4583fd1553bf044d044d83e484f
#
_entry.id   0a45d4583fd1553bf044d044d83e484f
#
_cell.length_a   1.000
_cell.length_b   1.000
_cell.length_c   1.000
_cell.angle_alpha   90.00
_cell.angle_beta   90.00
_cell.angle_gamma   90.00
#
_symmetry.space_group_name_H-M   'P 1'
#
loop_
_entity.id
_entity.type
_entity.pdbx_description
1 polymer ?
#
loop_
_entity_poly.entity_id
_entity_poly.type
_entity_poly.pdbx_seq_one_letter_code
_entity_poly.pdbx_strand_id
1 'polypeptide(L)'
;AIRHGAKYADIEIEASQDHLEYIKAYAVANSCKLIISYHNFTGTPSLDELFQIRTLCERKGAAVVKIVTTAHTTEDAMRVLSLYNFHKDGHTVPLIAFAMGEAGRFTRLSCLSLGSPFTYCSIDGAETAPGQYSADEAEQILNPASYPYLFNPQLPNKSATPAGIRIPCSKSISQRAIIAAALSNGTTTLLNYTPCNDSEAAISAITALGCRVERINEDDKTYGESAKTLKIFSPGAFSLCKGTEGNNIELNIGESGLLTRLLMPLSAIIARSTGKRVTLNGRGSILNRDLSEAVSILKSCGIKYSNTVSNSKKTTLPITIESGFFSAAAINMDNAVCNAGAPNKIVINGACSSQTISGILMALPLQKGNIVVHVENPASVPYLDLTVEVLKKFSVVCKKTTKDKDIEFAIAGNQEYTPCEYRLAADWSSAAYFKVLQTLGANINIAGISFGSNQADEAIANVCNICNSRTNDTRQLSHFNFDATDCPDLFPVLSVLALFCNGTSTIKGVHRLAEKESNRAESICSELLKTGVKIYIENDSLIIEGDSKRLNKEGWDTKRLACTPLLFDTHNDHRIAMSLIVLSCKLPVPVRLNNIKCIEKSFPRFIDLIKTVLHPK
;
A
#
# COMPACT_ATOMS: atom_id res chain seq x y z
N ALA A 1 -19.80 -20.03 -19.56
CA ALA A 1 -18.37 -20.22 -19.24
C ALA A 1 -17.67 -20.93 -20.41
N ILE A 2 -18.07 -22.13 -20.83
CA ILE A 2 -17.40 -22.91 -21.88
C ILE A 2 -17.26 -22.10 -23.19
N ARG A 3 -18.33 -21.43 -23.66
CA ARG A 3 -18.31 -20.55 -24.85
C ARG A 3 -17.28 -19.42 -24.79
N HIS A 4 -16.91 -19.02 -23.58
CA HIS A 4 -15.97 -17.91 -23.35
C HIS A 4 -14.56 -18.41 -22.98
N GLY A 5 -14.23 -19.67 -23.34
CA GLY A 5 -12.87 -20.21 -23.21
C GLY A 5 -12.51 -20.71 -21.81
N ALA A 6 -13.46 -21.10 -20.98
CA ALA A 6 -13.17 -21.74 -19.70
C ALA A 6 -12.38 -23.03 -19.91
N LYS A 7 -11.27 -23.18 -19.18
CA LYS A 7 -10.43 -24.39 -19.26
C LYS A 7 -11.05 -25.59 -18.55
N TYR A 8 -11.90 -25.34 -17.55
CA TYR A 8 -12.59 -26.35 -16.76
C TYR A 8 -14.07 -25.98 -16.62
N ALA A 9 -14.93 -26.99 -16.59
CA ALA A 9 -16.34 -26.86 -16.24
C ALA A 9 -16.67 -27.94 -15.21
N ASP A 10 -17.43 -27.59 -14.16
CA ASP A 10 -17.77 -28.46 -13.03
C ASP A 10 -19.24 -28.87 -13.14
N ILE A 11 -19.54 -30.17 -12.96
CA ILE A 11 -20.88 -30.74 -12.96
C ILE A 11 -21.00 -31.79 -11.84
N GLU A 12 -22.12 -31.74 -11.11
CA GLU A 12 -22.41 -32.70 -10.04
C GLU A 12 -22.60 -34.13 -10.58
N ILE A 13 -22.15 -35.12 -9.83
CA ILE A 13 -22.24 -36.55 -10.18
C ILE A 13 -23.72 -37.01 -10.31
N GLU A 14 -24.62 -36.35 -9.59
CA GLU A 14 -26.07 -36.60 -9.57
C GLU A 14 -26.80 -36.03 -10.79
N ALA A 15 -26.13 -35.28 -11.66
CA ALA A 15 -26.73 -34.78 -12.88
C ALA A 15 -27.28 -35.92 -13.74
N SER A 16 -28.43 -35.68 -14.40
CA SER A 16 -29.02 -36.67 -15.28
C SER A 16 -28.04 -37.11 -16.39
N GLN A 17 -28.18 -38.38 -16.80
CA GLN A 17 -27.27 -38.92 -17.82
C GLN A 17 -27.28 -38.09 -19.12
N ASP A 18 -28.48 -37.67 -19.56
CA ASP A 18 -28.62 -36.86 -20.78
C ASP A 18 -27.92 -35.51 -20.66
N HIS A 19 -28.05 -34.86 -19.47
CA HIS A 19 -27.37 -33.58 -19.22
C HIS A 19 -25.86 -33.76 -19.17
N LEU A 20 -25.38 -34.82 -18.51
CA LEU A 20 -23.95 -35.12 -18.45
C LEU A 20 -23.34 -35.34 -19.84
N GLU A 21 -24.00 -36.16 -20.68
CA GLU A 21 -23.53 -36.44 -22.06
C GLU A 21 -23.56 -35.18 -22.93
N TYR A 22 -24.61 -34.35 -22.80
CA TYR A 22 -24.67 -33.07 -23.50
C TYR A 22 -23.50 -32.14 -23.11
N ILE A 23 -23.28 -31.91 -21.82
CA ILE A 23 -22.20 -31.03 -21.35
C ILE A 23 -20.84 -31.61 -21.70
N LYS A 24 -20.63 -32.92 -21.62
CA LYS A 24 -19.40 -33.60 -22.00
C LYS A 24 -19.07 -33.40 -23.48
N ALA A 25 -20.05 -33.63 -24.38
CA ALA A 25 -19.84 -33.39 -25.80
C ALA A 25 -19.51 -31.91 -26.09
N TYR A 26 -20.20 -31.01 -25.41
CA TYR A 26 -19.98 -29.57 -25.55
C TYR A 26 -18.63 -29.13 -25.02
N ALA A 27 -18.16 -29.68 -23.88
CA ALA A 27 -16.85 -29.39 -23.30
C ALA A 27 -15.72 -29.88 -24.23
N VAL A 28 -15.83 -31.11 -24.76
CA VAL A 28 -14.87 -31.67 -25.71
C VAL A 28 -14.76 -30.79 -26.97
N ALA A 29 -15.90 -30.38 -27.55
CA ALA A 29 -15.95 -29.53 -28.75
C ALA A 29 -15.28 -28.15 -28.55
N ASN A 30 -15.16 -27.68 -27.30
CA ASN A 30 -14.57 -26.38 -26.95
C ASN A 30 -13.24 -26.50 -26.19
N SER A 31 -12.58 -27.67 -26.20
CA SER A 31 -11.31 -27.92 -25.50
C SER A 31 -11.35 -27.62 -23.99
N CYS A 32 -12.52 -27.76 -23.38
CA CYS A 32 -12.76 -27.59 -21.96
C CYS A 32 -12.68 -28.94 -21.22
N LYS A 33 -12.00 -29.01 -20.11
CA LYS A 33 -11.90 -30.22 -19.27
C LYS A 33 -13.10 -30.29 -18.32
N LEU A 34 -13.77 -31.46 -18.27
CA LEU A 34 -14.91 -31.65 -17.39
C LEU A 34 -14.47 -32.17 -16.01
N ILE A 35 -14.85 -31.41 -14.98
CA ILE A 35 -14.77 -31.85 -13.59
C ILE A 35 -16.10 -32.51 -13.26
N ILE A 36 -16.08 -33.75 -12.73
CA ILE A 36 -17.28 -34.36 -12.16
C ILE A 36 -17.10 -34.34 -10.64
N SER A 37 -18.03 -33.67 -9.97
CA SER A 37 -17.95 -33.36 -8.55
C SER A 37 -19.00 -34.12 -7.73
N TYR A 38 -18.58 -34.50 -6.52
CA TYR A 38 -19.44 -34.99 -5.46
C TYR A 38 -19.31 -34.08 -4.24
N HIS A 39 -20.43 -33.63 -3.72
CA HIS A 39 -20.46 -32.83 -2.50
C HIS A 39 -21.31 -33.52 -1.43
N ASN A 40 -20.77 -33.61 -0.20
CA ASN A 40 -21.53 -34.04 0.97
C ASN A 40 -21.45 -32.95 2.05
N PHE A 41 -22.54 -32.25 2.22
CA PHE A 41 -22.65 -31.13 3.17
C PHE A 41 -22.94 -31.57 4.60
N THR A 42 -23.21 -32.86 4.84
CA THR A 42 -23.62 -33.37 6.14
C THR A 42 -22.56 -34.18 6.86
N GLY A 43 -21.59 -34.72 6.14
CA GLY A 43 -20.53 -35.54 6.77
C GLY A 43 -19.55 -36.10 5.76
N THR A 44 -18.69 -37.00 6.23
CA THR A 44 -17.68 -37.70 5.43
C THR A 44 -17.99 -39.20 5.40
N PRO A 45 -18.33 -39.78 4.24
CA PRO A 45 -18.57 -41.22 4.06
C PRO A 45 -17.37 -42.08 4.45
N SER A 46 -17.56 -43.39 4.53
CA SER A 46 -16.48 -44.35 4.70
C SER A 46 -15.48 -44.30 3.55
N LEU A 47 -14.25 -44.75 3.78
CA LEU A 47 -13.21 -44.74 2.77
C LEU A 47 -13.60 -45.55 1.53
N ASP A 48 -14.24 -46.72 1.73
CA ASP A 48 -14.72 -47.58 0.65
C ASP A 48 -15.79 -46.88 -0.21
N GLU A 49 -16.73 -46.19 0.42
CA GLU A 49 -17.76 -45.38 -0.30
C GLU A 49 -17.12 -44.25 -1.10
N LEU A 50 -16.15 -43.54 -0.52
CA LEU A 50 -15.41 -42.48 -1.22
C LEU A 50 -14.66 -43.03 -2.45
N PHE A 51 -14.10 -44.26 -2.38
CA PHE A 51 -13.50 -44.93 -3.53
C PHE A 51 -14.53 -45.30 -4.60
N GLN A 52 -15.69 -45.78 -4.19
CA GLN A 52 -16.77 -46.09 -5.13
C GLN A 52 -17.24 -44.82 -5.85
N ILE A 53 -17.36 -43.69 -5.13
CA ILE A 53 -17.71 -42.39 -5.69
C ILE A 53 -16.64 -41.93 -6.69
N ARG A 54 -15.34 -42.04 -6.33
CA ARG A 54 -14.24 -41.72 -7.24
C ARG A 54 -14.32 -42.54 -8.53
N THR A 55 -14.46 -43.84 -8.40
CA THR A 55 -14.58 -44.78 -9.53
C THR A 55 -15.78 -44.43 -10.41
N LEU A 56 -16.89 -44.05 -9.80
CA LEU A 56 -18.10 -43.66 -10.54
C LEU A 56 -17.87 -42.36 -11.34
N CYS A 57 -17.21 -41.35 -10.76
CA CYS A 57 -16.84 -40.12 -11.48
C CYS A 57 -15.96 -40.43 -12.69
N GLU A 58 -14.96 -41.32 -12.52
CA GLU A 58 -14.07 -41.74 -13.60
C GLU A 58 -14.81 -42.48 -14.72
N ARG A 59 -15.71 -43.42 -14.38
CA ARG A 59 -16.57 -44.12 -15.33
C ARG A 59 -17.51 -43.20 -16.11
N LYS A 60 -17.97 -42.13 -15.47
CA LYS A 60 -18.78 -41.11 -16.12
C LYS A 60 -17.95 -40.19 -17.05
N GLY A 61 -16.63 -40.36 -17.10
CA GLY A 61 -15.73 -39.68 -18.01
C GLY A 61 -15.19 -38.35 -17.50
N ALA A 62 -14.97 -38.22 -16.19
CA ALA A 62 -14.32 -37.06 -15.61
C ALA A 62 -12.91 -36.87 -16.18
N ALA A 63 -12.57 -35.67 -16.61
CA ALA A 63 -11.18 -35.27 -16.84
C ALA A 63 -10.46 -34.88 -15.53
N VAL A 64 -11.24 -34.52 -14.49
CA VAL A 64 -10.80 -34.33 -13.11
C VAL A 64 -11.93 -34.81 -12.21
N VAL A 65 -11.64 -35.61 -11.21
CA VAL A 65 -12.59 -35.99 -10.16
C VAL A 65 -12.50 -34.98 -9.03
N LYS A 66 -13.67 -34.51 -8.51
CA LYS A 66 -13.72 -33.63 -7.35
C LYS A 66 -14.60 -34.25 -6.26
N ILE A 67 -14.06 -34.42 -5.07
CA ILE A 67 -14.78 -34.98 -3.90
C ILE A 67 -14.64 -34.00 -2.74
N VAL A 68 -15.76 -33.42 -2.32
CA VAL A 68 -15.83 -32.46 -1.21
C VAL A 68 -16.83 -32.96 -0.18
N THR A 69 -16.39 -33.14 1.04
CA THR A 69 -17.23 -33.63 2.15
C THR A 69 -17.20 -32.63 3.31
N THR A 70 -17.97 -32.87 4.36
CA THR A 70 -17.91 -32.08 5.60
C THR A 70 -17.22 -32.92 6.68
N ALA A 71 -16.13 -32.41 7.24
CA ALA A 71 -15.44 -33.06 8.36
C ALA A 71 -15.95 -32.48 9.69
N HIS A 72 -16.40 -33.35 10.57
CA HIS A 72 -16.72 -33.02 11.96
C HIS A 72 -15.55 -33.34 12.88
N THR A 73 -14.66 -34.23 12.47
CA THR A 73 -13.46 -34.65 13.20
C THR A 73 -12.21 -34.62 12.32
N THR A 74 -11.04 -34.65 12.94
CA THR A 74 -9.78 -34.80 12.20
C THR A 74 -9.70 -36.13 11.45
N GLU A 75 -10.30 -37.20 11.98
CA GLU A 75 -10.36 -38.52 11.33
C GLU A 75 -11.16 -38.43 10.01
N ASP A 76 -12.27 -37.68 9.98
CA ASP A 76 -13.02 -37.43 8.76
C ASP A 76 -12.15 -36.72 7.70
N ALA A 77 -11.44 -35.69 8.13
CA ALA A 77 -10.52 -34.93 7.26
C ALA A 77 -9.40 -35.82 6.70
N MET A 78 -8.78 -36.64 7.54
CA MET A 78 -7.73 -37.59 7.13
C MET A 78 -8.25 -38.69 6.21
N ARG A 79 -9.50 -39.13 6.39
CA ARG A 79 -10.15 -40.11 5.51
C ARG A 79 -10.27 -39.57 4.07
N VAL A 80 -10.64 -38.31 3.91
CA VAL A 80 -10.69 -37.68 2.58
C VAL A 80 -9.29 -37.58 1.96
N LEU A 81 -8.28 -37.15 2.74
CA LEU A 81 -6.90 -37.08 2.25
C LEU A 81 -6.32 -38.46 1.90
N SER A 82 -6.79 -39.53 2.53
CA SER A 82 -6.36 -40.89 2.22
C SER A 82 -6.68 -41.32 0.79
N LEU A 83 -7.61 -40.67 0.11
CA LEU A 83 -7.88 -40.89 -1.31
C LEU A 83 -6.67 -40.64 -2.22
N TYR A 84 -5.70 -39.83 -1.79
CA TYR A 84 -4.47 -39.57 -2.56
C TYR A 84 -3.44 -40.69 -2.45
N ASN A 85 -3.50 -41.52 -1.42
CA ASN A 85 -2.54 -42.63 -1.21
C ASN A 85 -2.67 -43.74 -2.25
N PHE A 86 -3.75 -43.80 -2.99
CA PHE A 86 -4.11 -44.88 -3.92
C PHE A 86 -3.84 -44.59 -5.39
N HIS A 87 -2.88 -43.69 -5.71
CA HIS A 87 -2.37 -43.54 -7.07
C HIS A 87 -1.72 -44.82 -7.64
N LYS A 88 -1.45 -45.82 -6.79
CA LYS A 88 -0.83 -47.08 -7.20
C LYS A 88 -1.80 -48.10 -7.79
N ASP A 89 -3.10 -47.89 -7.66
CA ASP A 89 -4.13 -48.86 -8.03
C ASP A 89 -4.77 -48.65 -9.40
N GLY A 90 -4.05 -48.00 -10.33
CA GLY A 90 -4.51 -47.82 -11.72
C GLY A 90 -5.38 -46.59 -12.00
N HIS A 91 -5.64 -45.74 -11.00
CA HIS A 91 -6.34 -44.48 -11.20
C HIS A 91 -5.42 -43.43 -11.84
N THR A 92 -5.72 -43.03 -13.07
CA THR A 92 -4.94 -42.03 -13.84
C THR A 92 -5.58 -40.65 -13.90
N VAL A 93 -6.86 -40.54 -13.50
CA VAL A 93 -7.59 -39.25 -13.51
C VAL A 93 -7.17 -38.40 -12.32
N PRO A 94 -6.78 -37.12 -12.55
CA PRO A 94 -6.47 -36.18 -11.46
C PRO A 94 -7.63 -36.05 -10.46
N LEU A 95 -7.27 -35.96 -9.18
CA LEU A 95 -8.19 -35.90 -8.06
C LEU A 95 -8.08 -34.53 -7.34
N ILE A 96 -9.21 -33.92 -7.05
CA ILE A 96 -9.37 -32.83 -6.10
C ILE A 96 -10.21 -33.37 -4.94
N ALA A 97 -9.63 -33.55 -3.77
CA ALA A 97 -10.34 -34.05 -2.60
C ALA A 97 -9.96 -33.28 -1.34
N PHE A 98 -10.94 -32.70 -0.68
CA PHE A 98 -10.79 -31.99 0.57
C PHE A 98 -12.11 -31.97 1.36
N ALA A 99 -12.05 -31.58 2.63
CA ALA A 99 -13.21 -31.48 3.49
C ALA A 99 -13.53 -30.02 3.89
N MET A 100 -14.80 -29.71 4.02
CA MET A 100 -15.34 -28.46 4.56
C MET A 100 -15.41 -28.52 6.10
N GLY A 101 -15.74 -27.41 6.71
CA GLY A 101 -15.82 -27.25 8.16
C GLY A 101 -14.47 -26.98 8.80
N GLU A 102 -14.47 -26.59 10.08
CA GLU A 102 -13.26 -26.21 10.79
C GLU A 102 -12.25 -27.36 10.90
N ALA A 103 -12.73 -28.58 11.23
CA ALA A 103 -11.88 -29.78 11.29
C ALA A 103 -11.29 -30.16 9.93
N GLY A 104 -11.92 -29.79 8.82
CA GLY A 104 -11.50 -30.09 7.45
C GLY A 104 -10.68 -28.97 6.79
N ARG A 105 -10.64 -27.77 7.36
CA ARG A 105 -10.09 -26.57 6.72
C ARG A 105 -8.69 -26.78 6.15
N PHE A 106 -7.79 -27.41 6.90
CA PHE A 106 -6.40 -27.63 6.48
C PHE A 106 -6.29 -28.52 5.24
N THR A 107 -7.25 -29.41 4.98
CA THR A 107 -7.22 -30.34 3.83
C THR A 107 -7.31 -29.62 2.50
N ARG A 108 -7.88 -28.39 2.46
CA ARG A 108 -7.97 -27.55 1.25
C ARG A 108 -6.61 -27.17 0.69
N LEU A 109 -5.59 -27.04 1.54
CA LEU A 109 -4.22 -26.72 1.11
C LEU A 109 -3.34 -27.98 1.07
N SER A 110 -3.53 -28.90 2.03
CA SER A 110 -2.77 -30.16 2.07
C SER A 110 -3.00 -31.03 0.83
N CYS A 111 -4.20 -30.97 0.22
CA CYS A 111 -4.49 -31.70 -1.01
C CYS A 111 -3.53 -31.36 -2.16
N LEU A 112 -3.03 -30.13 -2.25
CA LEU A 112 -2.05 -29.72 -3.26
C LEU A 112 -0.72 -30.47 -3.13
N SER A 113 -0.23 -30.63 -1.89
CA SER A 113 0.99 -31.39 -1.59
C SER A 113 0.83 -32.88 -1.89
N LEU A 114 -0.41 -33.37 -1.93
CA LEU A 114 -0.74 -34.77 -2.23
C LEU A 114 -1.03 -35.03 -3.71
N GLY A 115 -1.01 -33.98 -4.56
CA GLY A 115 -1.16 -34.11 -6.00
C GLY A 115 -2.48 -33.59 -6.58
N SER A 116 -3.28 -32.83 -5.82
CA SER A 116 -4.41 -32.11 -6.37
C SER A 116 -3.93 -31.10 -7.42
N PRO A 117 -4.56 -31.01 -8.60
CA PRO A 117 -4.14 -30.07 -9.64
C PRO A 117 -4.32 -28.60 -9.25
N PHE A 118 -5.29 -28.30 -8.40
CA PHE A 118 -5.56 -26.98 -7.83
C PHE A 118 -6.50 -27.06 -6.62
N THR A 119 -6.71 -25.95 -5.94
CA THR A 119 -7.67 -25.80 -4.84
C THR A 119 -8.54 -24.56 -5.05
N TYR A 120 -9.49 -24.34 -4.15
CA TYR A 120 -10.46 -23.25 -4.22
C TYR A 120 -10.27 -22.28 -3.05
N CYS A 121 -10.03 -21.03 -3.35
CA CYS A 121 -9.90 -19.93 -2.38
C CYS A 121 -10.97 -18.88 -2.60
N SER A 122 -11.31 -18.11 -1.56
CA SER A 122 -12.17 -16.94 -1.68
C SER A 122 -11.36 -15.72 -2.19
N ILE A 123 -12.06 -14.82 -2.86
CA ILE A 123 -11.52 -13.51 -3.26
C ILE A 123 -12.18 -12.45 -2.40
N ASP A 124 -11.37 -11.55 -1.81
CA ASP A 124 -11.83 -10.38 -1.05
C ASP A 124 -12.83 -10.70 0.09
N GLY A 125 -12.63 -11.82 0.79
CA GLY A 125 -13.48 -12.21 1.93
C GLY A 125 -14.88 -12.73 1.55
N ALA A 126 -15.16 -12.93 0.26
CA ALA A 126 -16.39 -13.56 -0.22
C ALA A 126 -16.25 -15.08 -0.18
N GLU A 127 -16.39 -15.68 1.01
CA GLU A 127 -16.42 -17.14 1.17
C GLU A 127 -17.64 -17.73 0.46
N THR A 128 -17.41 -18.71 -0.41
CA THR A 128 -18.47 -19.45 -1.10
C THR A 128 -18.76 -20.80 -0.45
N ALA A 129 -17.95 -21.23 0.50
CA ALA A 129 -18.11 -22.48 1.26
C ALA A 129 -17.44 -22.38 2.65
N PRO A 130 -18.01 -23.03 3.70
CA PRO A 130 -17.47 -22.98 5.05
C PRO A 130 -16.00 -23.42 5.14
N GLY A 131 -15.17 -22.64 5.86
CA GLY A 131 -13.75 -22.92 6.06
C GLY A 131 -12.88 -22.70 4.83
N GLN A 132 -13.30 -21.90 3.87
CA GLN A 132 -12.49 -21.52 2.72
C GLN A 132 -11.42 -20.52 3.15
N TYR A 133 -10.18 -20.75 2.70
CA TYR A 133 -9.11 -19.75 2.83
C TYR A 133 -9.31 -18.62 1.83
N SER A 134 -8.95 -17.40 2.19
CA SER A 134 -8.75 -16.37 1.18
C SER A 134 -7.55 -16.72 0.29
N ALA A 135 -7.48 -16.16 -0.90
CA ALA A 135 -6.35 -16.36 -1.80
C ALA A 135 -5.02 -15.93 -1.14
N ASP A 136 -5.06 -14.82 -0.38
CA ASP A 136 -3.90 -14.30 0.35
C ASP A 136 -3.46 -15.24 1.50
N GLU A 137 -4.40 -15.75 2.30
CA GLU A 137 -4.09 -16.74 3.34
C GLU A 137 -3.49 -18.02 2.74
N ALA A 138 -4.09 -18.53 1.65
CA ALA A 138 -3.59 -19.72 0.98
C ALA A 138 -2.17 -19.52 0.44
N GLU A 139 -1.89 -18.37 -0.19
CA GLU A 139 -0.55 -18.03 -0.67
C GLU A 139 0.46 -17.96 0.47
N GLN A 140 0.09 -17.37 1.61
CA GLN A 140 0.95 -17.29 2.79
C GLN A 140 1.31 -18.67 3.35
N ILE A 141 0.36 -19.61 3.38
CA ILE A 141 0.58 -20.96 3.91
C ILE A 141 1.37 -21.81 2.91
N LEU A 142 1.07 -21.73 1.62
CA LEU A 142 1.70 -22.56 0.58
C LEU A 142 3.11 -22.11 0.22
N ASN A 143 3.41 -20.83 0.40
CA ASN A 143 4.73 -20.24 0.21
C ASN A 143 5.34 -19.77 1.54
N PRO A 144 5.70 -20.70 2.46
CA PRO A 144 6.28 -20.34 3.75
C PRO A 144 7.65 -19.65 3.61
N ALA A 145 8.30 -19.71 2.45
CA ALA A 145 9.47 -18.90 2.14
C ALA A 145 9.16 -17.40 2.00
N SER A 146 7.90 -17.03 1.76
CA SER A 146 7.43 -15.64 1.72
C SER A 146 6.84 -15.18 3.06
N TYR A 147 6.56 -16.11 4.02
CA TYR A 147 5.94 -15.73 5.29
C TYR A 147 6.24 -16.74 6.42
N PRO A 148 6.76 -16.26 7.56
CA PRO A 148 7.44 -14.98 7.72
C PRO A 148 8.80 -14.96 7.04
N TYR A 149 9.15 -13.85 6.39
CA TYR A 149 10.43 -13.69 5.70
C TYR A 149 11.59 -13.82 6.68
N LEU A 150 12.45 -14.83 6.48
CA LEU A 150 13.64 -15.02 7.30
C LEU A 150 14.77 -14.14 6.79
N PHE A 151 15.25 -13.28 7.65
CA PHE A 151 16.36 -12.38 7.39
C PHE A 151 17.52 -12.72 8.33
N ASN A 152 18.64 -13.17 7.77
CA ASN A 152 19.85 -13.45 8.53
C ASN A 152 21.05 -12.71 7.91
N PRO A 153 21.06 -11.39 7.97
CA PRO A 153 22.07 -10.60 7.34
C PRO A 153 23.24 -10.32 8.27
N GLN A 154 24.39 -10.13 7.68
CA GLN A 154 25.49 -9.42 8.31
C GLN A 154 25.97 -8.37 7.31
N LEU A 155 26.04 -7.12 7.73
CA LEU A 155 26.66 -6.08 6.91
C LEU A 155 28.11 -6.51 6.58
N PRO A 156 28.51 -6.46 5.31
CA PRO A 156 29.86 -6.86 4.90
C PRO A 156 30.93 -5.97 5.57
N ASN A 157 32.10 -6.53 5.80
CA ASN A 157 33.25 -5.77 6.30
C ASN A 157 33.59 -4.62 5.34
N LYS A 158 34.14 -3.52 5.89
CA LYS A 158 34.42 -2.24 5.18
C LYS A 158 35.30 -2.32 3.92
N SER A 159 35.91 -3.47 3.61
CA SER A 159 36.76 -3.70 2.43
C SER A 159 36.02 -3.94 1.12
N ALA A 160 34.69 -4.10 1.16
CA ALA A 160 33.87 -4.35 -0.03
C ALA A 160 33.70 -3.06 -0.88
N THR A 161 33.61 -3.24 -2.19
CA THR A 161 33.22 -2.17 -3.13
C THR A 161 31.90 -1.55 -2.67
N PRO A 162 31.72 -0.20 -2.73
CA PRO A 162 30.47 0.42 -2.36
C PRO A 162 29.30 -0.11 -3.19
N ALA A 163 28.22 -0.57 -2.53
CA ALA A 163 27.01 -0.93 -3.22
C ALA A 163 26.35 0.31 -3.84
N GLY A 164 26.18 0.32 -5.17
CA GLY A 164 25.46 1.38 -5.88
C GLY A 164 23.95 1.24 -5.68
N ILE A 165 23.32 2.21 -5.04
CA ILE A 165 21.88 2.23 -4.78
C ILE A 165 21.27 3.44 -5.47
N ARG A 166 20.29 3.22 -6.37
CA ARG A 166 19.48 4.29 -6.95
C ARG A 166 18.15 4.37 -6.21
N ILE A 167 17.83 5.54 -5.71
CA ILE A 167 16.59 5.80 -4.99
C ILE A 167 15.44 5.99 -5.99
N PRO A 168 14.26 5.37 -5.76
CA PRO A 168 13.08 5.55 -6.61
C PRO A 168 12.59 7.01 -6.57
N CYS A 169 11.76 7.38 -7.55
CA CYS A 169 11.13 8.70 -7.53
C CYS A 169 10.18 8.86 -6.34
N SER A 170 10.02 10.10 -5.88
CA SER A 170 9.12 10.41 -4.77
C SER A 170 7.67 10.05 -5.10
N LYS A 171 7.10 9.13 -4.31
CA LYS A 171 5.70 8.73 -4.39
C LYS A 171 4.77 9.94 -4.26
N SER A 172 5.07 10.83 -3.33
CA SER A 172 4.27 12.03 -3.05
C SER A 172 4.28 13.03 -4.20
N ILE A 173 5.42 13.19 -4.89
CA ILE A 173 5.53 14.00 -6.10
C ILE A 173 4.83 13.31 -7.26
N SER A 174 5.07 12.01 -7.45
CA SER A 174 4.49 11.25 -8.57
C SER A 174 2.98 11.29 -8.59
N GLN A 175 2.31 11.06 -7.46
CA GLN A 175 0.84 11.10 -7.39
C GLN A 175 0.30 12.49 -7.74
N ARG A 176 0.92 13.58 -7.23
CA ARG A 176 0.53 14.94 -7.57
C ARG A 176 0.74 15.25 -9.05
N ALA A 177 1.90 14.87 -9.60
CA ALA A 177 2.22 15.09 -11.01
C ALA A 177 1.31 14.31 -11.96
N ILE A 178 0.98 13.05 -11.62
CA ILE A 178 0.03 12.22 -12.40
C ILE A 178 -1.36 12.87 -12.42
N ILE A 179 -1.84 13.37 -11.27
CA ILE A 179 -3.13 14.06 -11.21
C ILE A 179 -3.07 15.38 -11.98
N ALA A 180 -2.02 16.19 -11.81
CA ALA A 180 -1.87 17.45 -12.54
C ALA A 180 -1.80 17.23 -14.06
N ALA A 181 -1.14 16.14 -14.49
CA ALA A 181 -1.13 15.73 -15.89
C ALA A 181 -2.53 15.36 -16.42
N ALA A 182 -3.36 14.72 -15.59
CA ALA A 182 -4.75 14.42 -15.96
C ALA A 182 -5.62 15.67 -16.07
N LEU A 183 -5.29 16.74 -15.33
CA LEU A 183 -6.00 18.02 -15.40
C LEU A 183 -5.54 18.91 -16.57
N SER A 184 -4.37 18.64 -17.16
CA SER A 184 -3.84 19.39 -18.30
C SER A 184 -4.45 18.91 -19.62
N ASN A 185 -4.56 19.82 -20.59
CA ASN A 185 -5.06 19.47 -21.92
C ASN A 185 -3.89 19.20 -22.88
N GLY A 186 -3.66 17.92 -23.21
CA GLY A 186 -2.56 17.50 -24.10
C GLY A 186 -1.68 16.40 -23.52
N THR A 187 -0.40 16.40 -23.88
CA THR A 187 0.55 15.33 -23.49
C THR A 187 1.54 15.83 -22.48
N THR A 188 1.55 15.22 -21.29
CA THR A 188 2.57 15.41 -20.27
C THR A 188 3.56 14.26 -20.27
N THR A 189 4.86 14.56 -20.16
CA THR A 189 5.92 13.58 -20.07
C THR A 189 6.54 13.62 -18.68
N LEU A 190 6.37 12.55 -17.90
CA LEU A 190 7.01 12.40 -16.57
C LEU A 190 8.23 11.50 -16.69
N LEU A 191 9.42 12.07 -16.47
CA LEU A 191 10.71 11.38 -16.52
C LEU A 191 11.08 10.82 -15.14
N ASN A 192 11.91 9.78 -15.11
CA ASN A 192 12.40 9.13 -13.89
C ASN A 192 11.28 8.52 -13.03
N TYR A 193 10.23 8.01 -13.64
CA TYR A 193 9.15 7.35 -12.92
C TYR A 193 9.55 5.95 -12.47
N THR A 194 9.29 5.65 -11.21
CA THR A 194 9.46 4.31 -10.63
C THR A 194 8.10 3.82 -10.11
N PRO A 195 7.57 2.69 -10.60
CA PRO A 195 6.26 2.21 -10.20
C PRO A 195 6.24 1.75 -8.73
N CYS A 196 5.13 2.06 -8.05
CA CYS A 196 4.74 1.45 -6.77
C CYS A 196 3.21 1.38 -6.71
N ASN A 197 2.66 0.57 -5.80
CA ASN A 197 1.20 0.35 -5.76
C ASN A 197 0.41 1.65 -5.66
N ASP A 198 0.87 2.62 -4.86
CA ASP A 198 0.20 3.91 -4.69
C ASP A 198 0.23 4.76 -5.98
N SER A 199 1.33 4.77 -6.73
CA SER A 199 1.41 5.52 -8.00
C SER A 199 0.67 4.82 -9.14
N GLU A 200 0.64 3.49 -9.16
CA GLU A 200 -0.16 2.72 -10.12
C GLU A 200 -1.66 2.90 -9.87
N ALA A 201 -2.09 3.04 -8.61
CA ALA A 201 -3.47 3.41 -8.28
C ALA A 201 -3.84 4.81 -8.83
N ALA A 202 -2.91 5.77 -8.78
CA ALA A 202 -3.13 7.09 -9.38
C ALA A 202 -3.27 6.99 -10.92
N ILE A 203 -2.44 6.18 -11.58
CA ILE A 203 -2.55 5.91 -13.02
C ILE A 203 -3.89 5.25 -13.35
N SER A 204 -4.31 4.25 -12.58
CA SER A 204 -5.62 3.59 -12.74
C SER A 204 -6.77 4.60 -12.61
N ALA A 205 -6.72 5.48 -11.60
CA ALA A 205 -7.75 6.50 -11.40
C ALA A 205 -7.86 7.48 -12.58
N ILE A 206 -6.73 8.00 -13.07
CA ILE A 206 -6.77 8.93 -14.23
C ILE A 206 -7.17 8.23 -15.53
N THR A 207 -6.88 6.94 -15.66
CA THR A 207 -7.33 6.13 -16.82
C THR A 207 -8.84 5.96 -16.78
N ALA A 208 -9.42 5.69 -15.61
CA ALA A 208 -10.87 5.65 -15.42
C ALA A 208 -11.54 7.01 -15.70
N LEU A 209 -10.81 8.11 -15.55
CA LEU A 209 -11.26 9.46 -15.92
C LEU A 209 -11.11 9.77 -17.44
N GLY A 210 -10.57 8.84 -18.23
CA GLY A 210 -10.45 8.98 -19.68
C GLY A 210 -9.07 9.41 -20.19
N CYS A 211 -8.04 9.41 -19.34
CA CYS A 211 -6.67 9.63 -19.78
C CYS A 211 -6.07 8.33 -20.36
N ARG A 212 -5.20 8.48 -21.36
CA ARG A 212 -4.37 7.38 -21.88
C ARG A 212 -2.95 7.51 -21.35
N VAL A 213 -2.37 6.41 -20.90
CA VAL A 213 -1.02 6.39 -20.32
C VAL A 213 -0.15 5.40 -21.06
N GLU A 214 1.01 5.85 -21.54
CA GLU A 214 2.05 5.04 -22.15
C GLU A 214 3.27 4.99 -21.24
N ARG A 215 3.89 3.80 -21.12
CA ARG A 215 5.11 3.56 -20.36
C ARG A 215 6.24 3.23 -21.30
N ILE A 216 7.29 4.05 -21.28
CA ILE A 216 8.49 3.86 -22.08
C ILE A 216 9.61 3.47 -21.11
N ASN A 217 10.23 2.31 -21.35
CA ASN A 217 11.41 1.91 -20.58
C ASN A 217 12.60 2.73 -21.05
N GLU A 218 13.33 3.32 -20.11
CA GLU A 218 14.62 3.94 -20.37
C GLU A 218 15.70 2.91 -20.03
N ASP A 219 16.62 2.66 -20.96
CA ASP A 219 17.77 1.76 -20.75
C ASP A 219 18.85 2.47 -19.94
N ASP A 220 18.60 2.72 -18.66
CA ASP A 220 19.63 3.20 -17.74
C ASP A 220 20.33 2.00 -17.05
N LYS A 221 21.39 1.52 -17.67
CA LYS A 221 22.17 0.36 -17.19
C LYS A 221 23.06 0.67 -15.97
N THR A 222 23.16 1.92 -15.56
CA THR A 222 24.19 2.35 -14.59
C THR A 222 23.96 1.82 -13.18
N TYR A 223 22.71 1.52 -12.78
CA TYR A 223 22.36 1.07 -11.42
C TYR A 223 21.29 -0.02 -11.37
N GLY A 224 21.11 -0.79 -12.43
CA GLY A 224 20.24 -1.98 -12.45
C GLY A 224 18.72 -1.71 -12.46
N GLU A 225 18.28 -0.47 -12.56
CA GLU A 225 16.89 -0.06 -12.75
C GLU A 225 16.74 0.73 -14.04
N SER A 226 15.85 0.29 -14.94
CA SER A 226 15.34 1.16 -15.98
C SER A 226 14.35 2.16 -15.35
N ALA A 227 14.74 3.43 -15.25
CA ALA A 227 13.77 4.49 -15.03
C ALA A 227 12.78 4.46 -16.19
N LYS A 228 11.48 4.66 -15.87
CA LYS A 228 10.43 4.71 -16.89
C LYS A 228 10.05 6.14 -17.17
N THR A 229 9.74 6.41 -18.42
CA THR A 229 9.06 7.63 -18.81
C THR A 229 7.57 7.34 -18.95
N LEU A 230 6.72 8.12 -18.27
CA LEU A 230 5.28 8.09 -18.49
C LEU A 230 4.88 9.21 -19.45
N LYS A 231 4.17 8.87 -20.53
CA LYS A 231 3.44 9.83 -21.36
C LYS A 231 1.95 9.74 -21.02
N ILE A 232 1.40 10.82 -20.52
CA ILE A 232 0.01 10.93 -20.11
C ILE A 232 -0.70 11.85 -21.09
N PHE A 233 -1.67 11.30 -21.82
CA PHE A 233 -2.51 12.00 -22.77
C PHE A 233 -3.84 12.30 -22.09
N SER A 234 -4.14 13.56 -21.87
CA SER A 234 -5.37 13.98 -21.21
C SER A 234 -6.21 14.89 -22.10
N PRO A 235 -7.55 14.74 -22.06
CA PRO A 235 -8.46 15.64 -22.75
C PRO A 235 -8.66 16.98 -22.00
N GLY A 236 -8.00 17.17 -20.87
CA GLY A 236 -8.14 18.33 -19.98
C GLY A 236 -9.26 18.20 -18.95
N ALA A 237 -9.12 18.92 -17.84
CA ALA A 237 -9.96 18.81 -16.63
C ALA A 237 -11.47 18.80 -16.90
N PHE A 238 -11.96 19.67 -17.78
CA PHE A 238 -13.38 19.81 -18.10
C PHE A 238 -13.88 18.85 -19.18
N SER A 239 -13.00 18.01 -19.72
CA SER A 239 -13.33 17.00 -20.71
C SER A 239 -13.14 15.56 -20.19
N LEU A 240 -12.68 15.42 -18.94
CA LEU A 240 -12.62 14.13 -18.26
C LEU A 240 -14.01 13.49 -18.21
N CYS A 241 -14.06 12.19 -18.47
CA CYS A 241 -15.29 11.38 -18.47
C CYS A 241 -16.40 11.85 -19.42
N LYS A 242 -16.13 12.71 -20.39
CA LYS A 242 -17.07 13.01 -21.48
C LYS A 242 -17.25 11.75 -22.32
N GLY A 243 -18.50 11.25 -22.41
CA GLY A 243 -18.83 10.03 -23.17
C GLY A 243 -18.77 8.71 -22.40
N THR A 244 -18.41 8.71 -21.11
CA THR A 244 -18.60 7.51 -20.29
C THR A 244 -20.09 7.24 -20.06
N GLU A 245 -20.50 5.97 -20.12
CA GLU A 245 -21.88 5.57 -19.84
C GLU A 245 -22.17 5.62 -18.33
N GLY A 246 -23.47 5.74 -17.96
CA GLY A 246 -23.93 5.72 -16.57
C GLY A 246 -23.80 7.05 -15.82
N ASN A 247 -24.40 7.12 -14.63
CA ASN A 247 -24.50 8.30 -13.77
C ASN A 247 -23.45 8.31 -12.63
N ASN A 248 -22.58 7.32 -12.56
CA ASN A 248 -21.56 7.20 -11.54
C ASN A 248 -20.19 6.89 -12.16
N ILE A 249 -19.16 7.56 -11.68
CA ILE A 249 -17.76 7.31 -12.05
C ILE A 249 -17.11 6.64 -10.84
N GLU A 250 -16.57 5.45 -11.01
CA GLU A 250 -15.89 4.73 -9.94
C GLU A 250 -14.37 4.86 -10.08
N LEU A 251 -13.73 5.31 -9.01
CA LEU A 251 -12.29 5.47 -8.92
C LEU A 251 -11.72 4.54 -7.85
N ASN A 252 -10.96 3.54 -8.27
CA ASN A 252 -10.22 2.69 -7.36
C ASN A 252 -8.89 3.38 -6.97
N ILE A 253 -8.78 3.76 -5.70
CA ILE A 253 -7.61 4.47 -5.17
C ILE A 253 -6.57 3.53 -4.53
N GLY A 254 -6.74 2.20 -4.67
CA GLY A 254 -5.87 1.22 -4.01
C GLY A 254 -5.90 1.36 -2.49
N GLU A 255 -4.72 1.47 -1.88
CA GLU A 255 -4.55 1.72 -0.44
C GLU A 255 -4.02 3.13 -0.14
N SER A 256 -4.04 4.04 -1.12
CA SER A 256 -3.37 5.33 -1.00
C SER A 256 -4.19 6.38 -0.27
N GLY A 257 -3.80 6.72 0.96
CA GLY A 257 -4.40 7.81 1.73
C GLY A 257 -4.18 9.19 1.12
N LEU A 258 -3.03 9.42 0.45
CA LEU A 258 -2.76 10.66 -0.25
C LEU A 258 -3.69 10.79 -1.47
N LEU A 259 -3.73 9.76 -2.32
CA LEU A 259 -4.57 9.79 -3.53
C LEU A 259 -6.04 10.03 -3.20
N THR A 260 -6.55 9.37 -2.15
CA THR A 260 -7.92 9.60 -1.64
C THR A 260 -8.17 11.08 -1.39
N ARG A 261 -7.30 11.71 -0.59
CA ARG A 261 -7.47 13.10 -0.17
C ARG A 261 -7.21 14.11 -1.29
N LEU A 262 -6.39 13.76 -2.28
CA LEU A 262 -6.21 14.58 -3.48
C LEU A 262 -7.45 14.50 -4.39
N LEU A 263 -8.01 13.31 -4.58
CA LEU A 263 -9.15 13.11 -5.50
C LEU A 263 -10.49 13.59 -4.92
N MET A 264 -10.68 13.55 -3.60
CA MET A 264 -11.96 13.99 -2.99
C MET A 264 -12.38 15.42 -3.43
N PRO A 265 -11.53 16.46 -3.31
CA PRO A 265 -11.89 17.81 -3.79
C PRO A 265 -12.05 17.88 -5.31
N LEU A 266 -11.18 17.19 -6.07
CA LEU A 266 -11.23 17.14 -7.53
C LEU A 266 -12.48 16.43 -8.04
N SER A 267 -12.97 15.43 -7.32
CA SER A 267 -14.22 14.73 -7.64
C SER A 267 -15.43 15.67 -7.66
N ALA A 268 -15.44 16.72 -6.83
CA ALA A 268 -16.50 17.73 -6.86
C ALA A 268 -16.47 18.55 -8.16
N ILE A 269 -15.30 18.90 -8.66
CA ILE A 269 -15.14 19.58 -9.96
C ILE A 269 -15.59 18.67 -11.11
N ILE A 270 -15.18 17.39 -11.08
CA ILE A 270 -15.55 16.40 -12.10
C ILE A 270 -17.06 16.15 -12.07
N ALA A 271 -17.65 15.93 -10.90
CA ALA A 271 -19.08 15.71 -10.74
C ALA A 271 -19.89 16.88 -11.30
N ARG A 272 -19.44 18.10 -11.05
CA ARG A 272 -20.07 19.32 -11.59
C ARG A 272 -19.95 19.43 -13.11
N SER A 273 -18.77 19.18 -13.67
CA SER A 273 -18.54 19.33 -15.12
C SER A 273 -19.24 18.27 -15.95
N THR A 274 -19.47 17.08 -15.36
CA THR A 274 -20.07 15.93 -16.05
C THR A 274 -21.55 15.72 -15.71
N GLY A 275 -22.06 16.27 -14.61
CA GLY A 275 -23.37 15.98 -14.05
C GLY A 275 -23.45 14.59 -13.38
N LYS A 276 -22.33 13.88 -13.22
CA LYS A 276 -22.27 12.52 -12.67
C LYS A 276 -21.77 12.54 -11.23
N ARG A 277 -22.08 11.51 -10.47
CA ARG A 277 -21.47 11.25 -9.16
C ARG A 277 -20.09 10.62 -9.33
N VAL A 278 -19.18 10.82 -8.38
CA VAL A 278 -17.86 10.19 -8.35
C VAL A 278 -17.71 9.41 -7.06
N THR A 279 -17.57 8.10 -7.16
CA THR A 279 -17.36 7.20 -6.03
C THR A 279 -15.89 6.84 -5.91
N LEU A 280 -15.30 7.15 -4.77
CA LEU A 280 -13.96 6.70 -4.40
C LEU A 280 -14.08 5.39 -3.65
N ASN A 281 -13.44 4.36 -4.17
CA ASN A 281 -13.36 3.04 -3.56
C ASN A 281 -11.89 2.61 -3.41
N GLY A 282 -11.61 1.75 -2.43
CA GLY A 282 -10.25 1.30 -2.14
C GLY A 282 -10.22 -0.16 -1.67
N ARG A 283 -9.05 -0.61 -1.24
CA ARG A 283 -8.84 -1.95 -0.69
C ARG A 283 -7.85 -1.91 0.47
N GLY A 284 -7.83 -3.01 1.26
CA GLY A 284 -6.86 -3.19 2.34
C GLY A 284 -6.95 -2.12 3.43
N SER A 285 -5.84 -1.61 3.91
CA SER A 285 -5.74 -0.74 5.09
C SER A 285 -6.51 0.56 4.99
N ILE A 286 -6.77 1.09 3.78
CA ILE A 286 -7.49 2.37 3.61
C ILE A 286 -8.96 2.27 3.98
N LEU A 287 -9.57 1.10 3.90
CA LEU A 287 -10.98 0.88 4.24
C LEU A 287 -11.27 1.10 5.72
N ASN A 288 -10.25 0.98 6.57
CA ASN A 288 -10.36 1.17 8.02
C ASN A 288 -9.89 2.55 8.50
N ARG A 289 -9.37 3.39 7.58
CA ARG A 289 -8.90 4.73 7.93
C ARG A 289 -10.04 5.71 8.08
N ASP A 290 -9.96 6.52 9.14
CA ASP A 290 -10.90 7.61 9.35
C ASP A 290 -10.65 8.75 8.37
N LEU A 291 -11.69 9.12 7.63
CA LEU A 291 -11.73 10.24 6.69
C LEU A 291 -12.66 11.36 7.19
N SER A 292 -13.16 11.27 8.42
CA SER A 292 -14.15 12.21 8.98
C SER A 292 -13.67 13.65 8.92
N GLU A 293 -12.38 13.90 9.20
CA GLU A 293 -11.77 15.22 9.09
C GLU A 293 -11.78 15.74 7.64
N ALA A 294 -11.30 14.94 6.69
CA ALA A 294 -11.27 15.32 5.28
C ALA A 294 -12.65 15.65 4.77
N VAL A 295 -13.64 14.84 5.13
CA VAL A 295 -15.05 15.04 4.76
C VAL A 295 -15.62 16.28 5.43
N SER A 296 -15.30 16.56 6.70
CA SER A 296 -15.71 17.77 7.40
C SER A 296 -15.20 19.04 6.70
N ILE A 297 -13.92 19.03 6.30
CA ILE A 297 -13.32 20.14 5.52
C ILE A 297 -14.07 20.32 4.19
N LEU A 298 -14.36 19.25 3.46
CA LEU A 298 -15.09 19.33 2.19
C LEU A 298 -16.51 19.85 2.39
N LYS A 299 -17.19 19.41 3.44
CA LYS A 299 -18.54 19.86 3.80
C LYS A 299 -18.55 21.36 4.12
N SER A 300 -17.55 21.84 4.89
CA SER A 300 -17.41 23.28 5.16
C SER A 300 -17.13 24.10 3.90
N CYS A 301 -16.53 23.49 2.87
CA CYS A 301 -16.33 24.10 1.55
C CYS A 301 -17.58 23.99 0.64
N GLY A 302 -18.72 23.46 1.11
CA GLY A 302 -19.95 23.33 0.32
C GLY A 302 -20.03 22.10 -0.58
N ILE A 303 -19.16 21.12 -0.42
CA ILE A 303 -19.16 19.88 -1.20
C ILE A 303 -20.13 18.87 -0.59
N LYS A 304 -21.05 18.35 -1.41
CA LYS A 304 -22.01 17.31 -1.03
C LYS A 304 -21.43 15.92 -1.27
N TYR A 305 -21.61 15.06 -0.30
CA TYR A 305 -21.18 13.66 -0.37
C TYR A 305 -22.21 12.74 0.28
N SER A 306 -22.17 11.46 -0.08
CA SER A 306 -22.86 10.37 0.59
C SER A 306 -21.87 9.25 0.95
N ASN A 307 -22.17 8.55 2.03
CA ASN A 307 -21.41 7.39 2.50
C ASN A 307 -22.39 6.24 2.77
N THR A 308 -22.12 5.07 2.20
CA THR A 308 -22.96 3.88 2.35
C THR A 308 -22.76 3.17 3.70
N VAL A 309 -21.68 3.48 4.43
CA VAL A 309 -21.35 2.86 5.73
C VAL A 309 -21.77 3.78 6.87
N SER A 310 -23.09 3.90 7.13
CA SER A 310 -23.67 4.93 8.00
C SER A 310 -23.71 4.60 9.50
N ASN A 311 -23.17 3.48 9.98
CA ASN A 311 -23.34 3.03 11.38
C ASN A 311 -22.09 3.19 12.27
N SER A 312 -21.01 3.80 11.82
CA SER A 312 -19.81 4.02 12.63
C SER A 312 -19.61 5.50 12.96
N LYS A 313 -19.00 5.78 14.12
CA LYS A 313 -18.51 7.14 14.48
C LYS A 313 -17.45 7.66 13.49
N LYS A 314 -16.98 6.82 12.57
CA LYS A 314 -15.91 7.10 11.59
C LYS A 314 -16.48 7.12 10.19
N THR A 315 -15.99 8.04 9.36
CA THR A 315 -16.26 8.05 7.92
C THR A 315 -15.16 7.28 7.21
N THR A 316 -15.51 6.22 6.48
CA THR A 316 -14.56 5.37 5.75
C THR A 316 -14.97 5.25 4.28
N LEU A 317 -14.14 4.66 3.44
CA LEU A 317 -14.51 4.32 2.06
C LEU A 317 -15.56 3.17 2.04
N PRO A 318 -16.41 3.12 1.00
CA PRO A 318 -16.49 4.01 -0.14
C PRO A 318 -17.18 5.36 0.18
N ILE A 319 -16.72 6.42 -0.50
CA ILE A 319 -17.33 7.77 -0.40
C ILE A 319 -17.73 8.22 -1.80
N THR A 320 -18.99 8.65 -1.94
CA THR A 320 -19.51 9.20 -3.18
C THR A 320 -19.62 10.72 -3.07
N ILE A 321 -18.93 11.44 -3.95
CA ILE A 321 -19.02 12.89 -4.11
C ILE A 321 -20.10 13.17 -5.15
N GLU A 322 -21.11 13.95 -4.76
CA GLU A 322 -22.28 14.22 -5.62
C GLU A 322 -22.11 15.48 -6.46
N SER A 323 -21.76 16.58 -5.84
CA SER A 323 -21.45 17.87 -6.49
C SER A 323 -21.08 18.89 -5.42
N GLY A 324 -20.59 20.04 -5.82
CA GLY A 324 -20.37 21.14 -4.90
C GLY A 324 -19.61 22.31 -5.53
N PHE A 325 -19.65 23.41 -4.82
CA PHE A 325 -18.86 24.60 -5.11
C PHE A 325 -18.00 24.90 -3.90
N PHE A 326 -16.73 25.19 -4.13
CA PHE A 326 -15.92 25.76 -3.08
C PHE A 326 -16.40 27.21 -2.87
N SER A 327 -17.15 27.43 -1.81
CA SER A 327 -17.76 28.73 -1.49
C SER A 327 -17.50 29.12 -0.06
N ALA A 328 -17.03 30.34 0.17
CA ALA A 328 -16.92 30.91 1.50
C ALA A 328 -18.31 31.15 2.16
N ALA A 329 -19.38 31.29 1.35
CA ALA A 329 -20.73 31.45 1.87
C ALA A 329 -21.29 30.20 2.56
N ALA A 330 -20.74 29.01 2.29
CA ALA A 330 -21.13 27.78 2.98
C ALA A 330 -20.64 27.74 4.45
N ILE A 331 -19.65 28.56 4.81
CA ILE A 331 -19.04 28.61 6.14
C ILE A 331 -19.80 29.55 7.10
N ASN A 332 -20.56 30.53 6.55
CA ASN A 332 -21.22 31.57 7.34
C ASN A 332 -22.75 31.52 7.17
N MET A 333 -23.40 30.39 7.50
CA MET A 333 -24.87 30.37 7.53
C MET A 333 -25.48 31.24 8.66
N ASP A 334 -24.68 31.66 9.66
CA ASP A 334 -25.19 32.47 10.77
C ASP A 334 -24.88 33.98 10.67
N ASN A 335 -24.03 34.47 9.76
CA ASN A 335 -23.77 35.92 9.61
C ASN A 335 -23.21 36.26 8.23
N ALA A 336 -24.02 36.20 7.18
CA ALA A 336 -23.59 36.60 5.82
C ALA A 336 -23.85 38.10 5.56
N VAL A 337 -22.82 38.92 5.73
CA VAL A 337 -22.71 40.18 4.97
C VAL A 337 -21.62 39.98 3.92
N CYS A 338 -22.02 39.59 2.71
CA CYS A 338 -21.13 39.55 1.55
C CYS A 338 -20.85 40.97 1.09
N ASN A 339 -19.71 41.55 1.47
CA ASN A 339 -19.19 42.72 0.82
C ASN A 339 -18.77 42.36 -0.62
N ALA A 340 -19.49 42.89 -1.60
CA ALA A 340 -19.15 42.78 -3.02
C ALA A 340 -17.74 43.35 -3.24
N GLY A 341 -16.75 42.48 -3.49
CA GLY A 341 -15.36 42.88 -3.75
C GLY A 341 -14.28 42.22 -2.87
N ALA A 342 -14.64 41.60 -1.73
CA ALA A 342 -13.67 40.82 -0.95
C ALA A 342 -13.41 39.44 -1.59
N PRO A 343 -12.15 38.97 -1.65
CA PRO A 343 -11.88 37.62 -2.15
C PRO A 343 -12.57 36.56 -1.27
N ASN A 344 -13.20 35.56 -1.89
CA ASN A 344 -13.77 34.42 -1.17
C ASN A 344 -12.68 33.76 -0.32
N LYS A 345 -12.83 33.80 1.01
CA LYS A 345 -11.85 33.24 1.95
C LYS A 345 -12.38 31.95 2.56
N ILE A 346 -11.63 30.88 2.40
CA ILE A 346 -11.88 29.57 3.05
C ILE A 346 -10.91 29.45 4.21
N VAL A 347 -11.42 29.19 5.41
CA VAL A 347 -10.60 28.97 6.63
C VAL A 347 -10.59 27.48 6.94
N ILE A 348 -9.40 26.91 7.12
CA ILE A 348 -9.19 25.47 7.39
C ILE A 348 -8.22 25.33 8.55
N ASN A 349 -8.59 24.52 9.56
CA ASN A 349 -7.63 24.09 10.57
C ASN A 349 -6.68 23.04 9.98
N GLY A 350 -5.40 23.41 9.82
CA GLY A 350 -4.37 22.58 9.22
C GLY A 350 -3.63 21.63 10.17
N ALA A 351 -4.05 21.55 11.42
CA ALA A 351 -3.34 20.75 12.44
C ALA A 351 -3.29 19.26 12.13
N CYS A 352 -4.30 18.71 11.43
CA CYS A 352 -4.43 17.27 11.25
C CYS A 352 -3.83 16.75 9.93
N SER A 353 -4.17 17.31 8.76
CA SER A 353 -3.70 16.75 7.48
C SER A 353 -3.48 17.78 6.36
N SER A 354 -2.22 17.93 5.94
CA SER A 354 -1.85 18.68 4.74
C SER A 354 -2.35 18.04 3.42
N GLN A 355 -2.75 16.76 3.45
CA GLN A 355 -3.13 16.03 2.22
C GLN A 355 -4.46 16.52 1.64
N THR A 356 -5.48 16.75 2.49
CA THR A 356 -6.78 17.30 2.06
C THR A 356 -6.61 18.73 1.55
N ILE A 357 -5.81 19.54 2.23
CA ILE A 357 -5.47 20.90 1.80
C ILE A 357 -4.78 20.85 0.43
N SER A 358 -3.82 19.95 0.23
CA SER A 358 -3.17 19.74 -1.09
C SER A 358 -4.19 19.46 -2.19
N GLY A 359 -5.18 18.60 -1.94
CA GLY A 359 -6.26 18.32 -2.89
C GLY A 359 -7.11 19.55 -3.21
N ILE A 360 -7.42 20.36 -2.20
CA ILE A 360 -8.15 21.63 -2.38
C ILE A 360 -7.33 22.60 -3.23
N LEU A 361 -6.03 22.78 -2.93
CA LEU A 361 -5.15 23.65 -3.72
C LEU A 361 -5.04 23.20 -5.19
N MET A 362 -5.15 21.89 -5.47
CA MET A 362 -5.18 21.37 -6.84
C MET A 362 -6.54 21.53 -7.52
N ALA A 363 -7.64 21.63 -6.78
CA ALA A 363 -8.98 21.77 -7.35
C ALA A 363 -9.36 23.24 -7.62
N LEU A 364 -8.97 24.15 -6.73
CA LEU A 364 -9.37 25.57 -6.78
C LEU A 364 -8.98 26.32 -8.05
N PRO A 365 -7.84 26.09 -8.71
CA PRO A 365 -7.51 26.74 -9.98
C PRO A 365 -8.56 26.55 -11.07
N LEU A 366 -9.27 25.40 -11.05
CA LEU A 366 -10.29 25.05 -12.04
C LEU A 366 -11.66 25.72 -11.78
N GLN A 367 -11.82 26.37 -10.65
CA GLN A 367 -13.06 27.00 -10.27
C GLN A 367 -13.14 28.46 -10.74
N LYS A 368 -14.36 29.03 -10.85
CA LYS A 368 -14.55 30.44 -11.17
C LYS A 368 -14.28 31.30 -9.94
N GLY A 369 -13.61 32.44 -10.18
CA GLY A 369 -13.35 33.46 -9.16
C GLY A 369 -12.10 33.18 -8.31
N ASN A 370 -11.58 34.25 -7.70
CA ASN A 370 -10.39 34.19 -6.86
C ASN A 370 -10.76 33.71 -5.46
N ILE A 371 -9.92 32.84 -4.88
CA ILE A 371 -10.12 32.25 -3.56
C ILE A 371 -8.84 32.38 -2.75
N VAL A 372 -8.99 32.74 -1.48
CA VAL A 372 -7.92 32.69 -0.49
C VAL A 372 -8.20 31.54 0.47
N VAL A 373 -7.29 30.61 0.57
CA VAL A 373 -7.32 29.53 1.57
C VAL A 373 -6.43 29.95 2.73
N HIS A 374 -7.04 30.19 3.88
CA HIS A 374 -6.35 30.48 5.14
C HIS A 374 -6.26 29.21 5.96
N VAL A 375 -5.05 28.79 6.25
CA VAL A 375 -4.76 27.56 7.00
C VAL A 375 -4.25 27.95 8.38
N GLU A 376 -5.07 27.70 9.39
CA GLU A 376 -4.73 27.90 10.79
C GLU A 376 -3.93 26.69 11.30
N ASN A 377 -2.92 26.94 12.12
CA ASN A 377 -2.10 25.89 12.73
C ASN A 377 -1.63 24.83 11.72
N PRO A 378 -0.98 25.20 10.61
CA PRO A 378 -0.61 24.24 9.57
C PRO A 378 0.40 23.23 10.07
N ALA A 379 0.15 21.94 9.77
CA ALA A 379 1.08 20.84 10.02
C ALA A 379 1.58 20.26 8.71
N SER A 380 2.80 19.71 8.71
CA SER A 380 3.43 19.14 7.52
C SER A 380 3.51 20.15 6.36
N VAL A 381 3.90 21.38 6.67
CA VAL A 381 4.00 22.50 5.73
C VAL A 381 4.83 22.17 4.49
N PRO A 382 5.96 21.44 4.55
CA PRO A 382 6.73 21.08 3.37
C PRO A 382 5.93 20.32 2.30
N TYR A 383 4.91 19.54 2.69
CA TYR A 383 4.06 18.83 1.72
C TYR A 383 3.06 19.77 1.01
N LEU A 384 2.70 20.91 1.63
CA LEU A 384 1.94 21.97 0.97
C LEU A 384 2.85 22.70 -0.03
N ASP A 385 4.10 23.00 0.33
CA ASP A 385 5.10 23.58 -0.55
C ASP A 385 5.37 22.71 -1.76
N LEU A 386 5.48 21.39 -1.55
CA LEU A 386 5.59 20.42 -2.62
C LEU A 386 4.40 20.46 -3.60
N THR A 387 3.19 20.69 -3.07
CA THR A 387 2.00 20.85 -3.91
C THR A 387 2.07 22.13 -4.73
N VAL A 388 2.46 23.25 -4.13
CA VAL A 388 2.65 24.53 -4.83
C VAL A 388 3.73 24.40 -5.92
N GLU A 389 4.81 23.68 -5.65
CA GLU A 389 5.86 23.42 -6.64
C GLU A 389 5.33 22.64 -7.84
N VAL A 390 4.57 21.57 -7.60
CA VAL A 390 3.95 20.78 -8.69
C VAL A 390 2.98 21.68 -9.49
N LEU A 391 2.12 22.44 -8.82
CA LEU A 391 1.21 23.39 -9.50
C LEU A 391 1.99 24.34 -10.43
N LYS A 392 3.08 24.91 -9.93
CA LYS A 392 3.95 25.80 -10.71
C LYS A 392 4.53 25.12 -11.96
N LYS A 393 4.91 23.83 -11.87
CA LYS A 393 5.39 23.06 -13.04
C LYS A 393 4.35 22.94 -14.14
N PHE A 394 3.08 22.88 -13.76
CA PHE A 394 1.95 22.85 -14.68
C PHE A 394 1.37 24.25 -14.98
N SER A 395 2.16 25.32 -14.79
CA SER A 395 1.80 26.73 -15.05
C SER A 395 0.65 27.29 -14.22
N VAL A 396 0.31 26.62 -13.12
CA VAL A 396 -0.73 27.09 -12.19
C VAL A 396 -0.11 27.97 -11.11
N VAL A 397 -0.67 29.15 -10.93
CA VAL A 397 -0.21 30.14 -9.95
C VAL A 397 -0.97 30.00 -8.64
N CYS A 398 -0.24 29.67 -7.59
CA CYS A 398 -0.71 29.61 -6.22
C CYS A 398 0.27 30.40 -5.34
N LYS A 399 -0.14 31.57 -4.85
CA LYS A 399 0.72 32.44 -4.06
C LYS A 399 0.58 32.13 -2.58
N LYS A 400 1.65 31.62 -1.98
CA LYS A 400 1.75 31.36 -0.53
C LYS A 400 2.24 32.61 0.19
N THR A 401 1.63 32.94 1.32
CA THR A 401 2.05 33.98 2.26
C THR A 401 1.96 33.44 3.68
N THR A 402 3.01 33.60 4.47
CA THR A 402 3.01 33.20 5.88
C THR A 402 2.67 34.39 6.75
N LYS A 403 1.74 34.24 7.68
CA LYS A 403 1.32 35.25 8.65
C LYS A 403 1.39 34.63 10.05
N ASP A 404 2.38 35.01 10.81
CA ASP A 404 2.67 34.44 12.13
C ASP A 404 2.80 32.90 12.09
N LYS A 405 1.83 32.19 12.64
CA LYS A 405 1.76 30.72 12.63
C LYS A 405 0.89 30.16 11.50
N ASP A 406 0.17 31.02 10.80
CA ASP A 406 -0.79 30.63 9.78
C ASP A 406 -0.23 30.81 8.36
N ILE A 407 -0.86 30.16 7.40
CA ILE A 407 -0.48 30.25 5.99
C ILE A 407 -1.71 30.63 5.16
N GLU A 408 -1.54 31.58 4.26
CA GLU A 408 -2.54 31.92 3.24
C GLU A 408 -2.07 31.52 1.85
N PHE A 409 -2.97 30.89 1.09
CA PHE A 409 -2.79 30.57 -0.31
C PHE A 409 -3.78 31.36 -1.13
N ALA A 410 -3.30 32.31 -1.95
CA ALA A 410 -4.12 33.09 -2.88
C ALA A 410 -4.08 32.40 -4.25
N ILE A 411 -5.25 32.02 -4.75
CA ILE A 411 -5.42 31.28 -6.00
C ILE A 411 -6.39 32.02 -6.89
N ALA A 412 -5.95 32.42 -8.08
CA ALA A 412 -6.85 32.89 -9.13
C ALA A 412 -7.64 31.70 -9.68
N GLY A 413 -8.92 31.88 -9.91
CA GLY A 413 -9.74 30.90 -10.59
C GLY A 413 -9.59 30.94 -12.11
N ASN A 414 -10.25 30.01 -12.81
CA ASN A 414 -10.22 29.87 -14.28
C ASN A 414 -8.79 29.68 -14.84
N GLN A 415 -7.91 29.07 -14.08
CA GLN A 415 -6.59 28.69 -14.57
C GLN A 415 -6.67 27.35 -15.30
N GLU A 416 -5.77 27.17 -16.24
CA GLU A 416 -5.60 25.93 -16.98
C GLU A 416 -4.26 25.28 -16.61
N TYR A 417 -4.27 23.95 -16.44
CA TYR A 417 -3.06 23.17 -16.28
C TYR A 417 -2.41 22.99 -17.66
N THR A 418 -1.15 23.36 -17.78
CA THR A 418 -0.39 23.23 -19.04
C THR A 418 0.43 21.94 -19.03
N PRO A 419 0.36 21.11 -20.09
CA PRO A 419 1.22 19.94 -20.22
C PRO A 419 2.69 20.32 -20.21
N CYS A 420 3.52 19.49 -19.59
CA CYS A 420 4.96 19.75 -19.50
C CYS A 420 5.79 18.47 -19.53
N GLU A 421 7.09 18.64 -19.69
CA GLU A 421 8.05 17.60 -19.32
C GLU A 421 8.50 17.87 -17.88
N TYR A 422 8.36 16.84 -17.02
CA TYR A 422 8.70 16.96 -15.61
C TYR A 422 9.51 15.77 -15.13
N ARG A 423 10.75 16.00 -14.72
CA ARG A 423 11.60 14.99 -14.11
C ARG A 423 11.25 14.84 -12.63
N LEU A 424 10.75 13.67 -12.25
CA LEU A 424 10.39 13.36 -10.87
C LEU A 424 11.65 13.23 -10.01
N ALA A 425 11.69 13.97 -8.91
CA ALA A 425 12.80 13.89 -7.94
C ALA A 425 12.79 12.57 -7.19
N ALA A 426 13.95 12.10 -6.75
CA ALA A 426 14.08 10.92 -5.92
C ALA A 426 13.44 11.15 -4.53
N ASP A 427 13.03 10.04 -3.90
CA ASP A 427 12.27 10.05 -2.65
C ASP A 427 13.17 10.05 -1.43
N TRP A 428 13.22 11.16 -0.71
CA TRP A 428 13.98 11.26 0.53
C TRP A 428 13.48 10.35 1.64
N SER A 429 12.16 10.08 1.69
CA SER A 429 11.62 9.08 2.63
C SER A 429 12.20 7.69 2.37
N SER A 430 12.38 7.32 1.11
CA SER A 430 13.02 6.05 0.71
C SER A 430 14.53 6.07 0.91
N ALA A 431 15.18 7.20 0.64
CA ALA A 431 16.62 7.38 0.86
C ALA A 431 17.00 7.25 2.34
N ALA A 432 16.10 7.63 3.25
CA ALA A 432 16.33 7.63 4.69
C ALA A 432 16.81 6.27 5.21
N TYR A 433 16.24 5.16 4.73
CA TYR A 433 16.63 3.81 5.14
C TYR A 433 18.09 3.50 4.80
N PHE A 434 18.53 3.88 3.60
CA PHE A 434 19.91 3.67 3.16
C PHE A 434 20.87 4.66 3.80
N LYS A 435 20.43 5.89 4.12
CA LYS A 435 21.20 6.85 4.92
C LYS A 435 21.45 6.32 6.33
N VAL A 436 20.44 5.74 6.96
CA VAL A 436 20.60 5.09 8.27
C VAL A 436 21.53 3.89 8.17
N LEU A 437 21.38 3.01 7.18
CA LEU A 437 22.31 1.89 6.97
C LEU A 437 23.76 2.36 6.77
N GLN A 438 23.97 3.44 6.01
CA GLN A 438 25.28 4.07 5.82
C GLN A 438 25.86 4.56 7.15
N THR A 439 25.03 5.21 7.98
CA THR A 439 25.41 5.66 9.32
C THR A 439 25.75 4.47 10.24
N LEU A 440 25.01 3.36 10.12
CA LEU A 440 25.26 2.11 10.83
C LEU A 440 26.46 1.30 10.30
N GLY A 441 27.17 1.82 9.29
CA GLY A 441 28.43 1.28 8.79
C GLY A 441 28.36 0.52 7.47
N ALA A 442 27.22 0.50 6.77
CA ALA A 442 27.14 -0.07 5.44
C ALA A 442 27.90 0.79 4.42
N ASN A 443 28.65 0.12 3.52
CA ASN A 443 29.38 0.80 2.45
C ASN A 443 28.47 0.98 1.23
N ILE A 444 27.77 2.13 1.15
CA ILE A 444 26.74 2.41 0.15
C ILE A 444 27.04 3.70 -0.59
N ASN A 445 26.91 3.69 -1.90
CA ASN A 445 26.86 4.89 -2.74
C ASN A 445 25.40 5.14 -3.15
N ILE A 446 24.78 6.20 -2.61
CA ILE A 446 23.38 6.54 -2.85
C ILE A 446 23.31 7.53 -4.00
N ALA A 447 22.72 7.10 -5.12
CA ALA A 447 22.55 7.92 -6.33
C ALA A 447 21.09 8.41 -6.50
N GLY A 448 20.94 9.50 -7.24
CA GLY A 448 19.64 10.07 -7.65
C GLY A 448 19.04 11.05 -6.66
N ILE A 449 19.52 11.16 -5.43
CA ILE A 449 19.05 12.17 -4.47
C ILE A 449 19.76 13.52 -4.71
N SER A 450 19.02 14.60 -4.53
CA SER A 450 19.52 15.98 -4.55
C SER A 450 19.04 16.74 -3.33
N PHE A 451 19.88 17.61 -2.81
CA PHE A 451 19.53 18.52 -1.72
C PHE A 451 18.70 19.71 -2.23
N GLY A 452 17.88 20.29 -1.35
CA GLY A 452 17.02 21.42 -1.70
C GLY A 452 15.78 21.00 -2.52
N SER A 453 15.33 19.77 -2.37
CA SER A 453 14.17 19.19 -3.08
C SER A 453 12.81 19.52 -2.46
N ASN A 454 12.77 20.39 -1.44
CA ASN A 454 11.58 20.71 -0.62
C ASN A 454 10.88 19.50 0.02
N GLN A 455 11.52 18.34 0.04
CA GLN A 455 11.01 17.18 0.76
C GLN A 455 11.43 17.25 2.24
N ALA A 456 10.46 17.26 3.16
CA ALA A 456 10.73 17.35 4.61
C ALA A 456 11.71 16.26 5.10
N ASP A 457 11.65 15.08 4.49
CA ASP A 457 12.44 13.92 4.87
C ASP A 457 13.94 14.05 4.51
N GLU A 458 14.34 15.11 3.78
CA GLU A 458 15.74 15.49 3.59
C GLU A 458 16.46 15.74 4.92
N ALA A 459 15.71 16.10 5.97
CA ALA A 459 16.19 16.30 7.33
C ALA A 459 16.94 15.09 7.91
N ILE A 460 16.72 13.87 7.39
CA ILE A 460 17.47 12.66 7.78
C ILE A 460 18.98 12.84 7.63
N ALA A 461 19.44 13.59 6.61
CA ALA A 461 20.84 13.83 6.38
C ALA A 461 21.49 14.57 7.55
N ASN A 462 20.80 15.57 8.11
CA ASN A 462 21.27 16.32 9.27
C ASN A 462 21.33 15.43 10.52
N VAL A 463 20.32 14.60 10.76
CA VAL A 463 20.32 13.68 11.90
C VAL A 463 21.48 12.68 11.80
N CYS A 464 21.69 12.09 10.62
CA CYS A 464 22.82 11.20 10.39
C CYS A 464 24.19 11.89 10.62
N ASN A 465 24.32 13.16 10.22
CA ASN A 465 25.52 13.94 10.48
C ASN A 465 25.75 14.19 11.98
N ILE A 466 24.67 14.51 12.74
CA ILE A 466 24.74 14.65 14.21
C ILE A 466 25.19 13.33 14.83
N CYS A 467 24.60 12.20 14.45
CA CYS A 467 24.99 10.89 14.98
C CYS A 467 26.46 10.54 14.70
N ASN A 468 26.98 10.95 13.53
CA ASN A 468 28.37 10.72 13.13
C ASN A 468 29.37 11.74 13.71
N SER A 469 28.90 12.86 14.31
CA SER A 469 29.78 13.84 14.93
C SER A 469 30.43 13.22 16.16
N ARG A 470 31.74 12.96 16.05
CA ARG A 470 32.53 12.28 17.08
C ARG A 470 32.78 13.21 18.27
N THR A 471 32.29 12.81 19.42
CA THR A 471 32.84 13.26 20.69
C THR A 471 33.88 12.24 21.12
N ASN A 472 35.16 12.67 21.16
CA ASN A 472 36.28 11.94 21.77
C ASN A 472 36.45 10.47 21.36
N ASP A 473 37.25 10.23 20.34
CA ASP A 473 37.94 8.95 19.99
C ASP A 473 37.17 7.60 20.05
N THR A 474 35.87 7.62 20.33
CA THR A 474 35.03 6.45 20.34
C THR A 474 34.28 6.32 19.00
N ARG A 475 34.28 5.10 18.40
CA ARG A 475 33.54 4.75 17.19
C ARG A 475 32.02 4.63 17.45
N GLN A 476 31.50 5.32 18.46
CA GLN A 476 30.08 5.23 18.87
C GLN A 476 29.28 6.38 18.27
N LEU A 477 28.03 6.09 17.87
CA LEU A 477 27.09 7.09 17.37
C LEU A 477 26.55 7.93 18.54
N SER A 478 26.45 9.24 18.35
CA SER A 478 25.87 10.16 19.32
C SER A 478 24.34 10.09 19.29
N HIS A 479 23.70 10.24 20.45
CA HIS A 479 22.24 10.41 20.52
C HIS A 479 21.81 11.74 19.90
N PHE A 480 20.50 11.85 19.61
CA PHE A 480 19.92 13.03 18.98
C PHE A 480 18.55 13.36 19.54
N ASN A 481 18.17 14.64 19.42
CA ASN A 481 16.81 15.12 19.64
C ASN A 481 16.28 15.66 18.31
N PHE A 482 15.10 15.21 17.89
CA PHE A 482 14.54 15.56 16.61
C PHE A 482 13.02 15.76 16.67
N ASP A 483 12.54 16.85 16.08
CA ASP A 483 11.10 17.07 15.89
C ASP A 483 10.67 16.53 14.51
N ALA A 484 9.95 15.42 14.52
CA ALA A 484 9.46 14.74 13.31
C ALA A 484 8.02 15.15 12.93
N THR A 485 7.48 16.23 13.52
CA THR A 485 6.12 16.70 13.26
C THR A 485 5.85 16.95 11.79
N ASP A 486 6.81 17.54 11.07
CA ASP A 486 6.71 17.83 9.64
C ASP A 486 7.16 16.69 8.72
N CYS A 487 7.87 15.69 9.24
CA CYS A 487 8.38 14.53 8.51
C CYS A 487 8.07 13.20 9.22
N PRO A 488 6.78 12.91 9.47
CA PRO A 488 6.35 11.73 10.25
C PRO A 488 6.75 10.40 9.61
N ASP A 489 7.12 10.39 8.34
CA ASP A 489 7.57 9.18 7.64
C ASP A 489 9.00 8.77 8.02
N LEU A 490 9.80 9.67 8.58
CA LEU A 490 11.14 9.38 9.12
C LEU A 490 11.07 8.70 10.50
N PHE A 491 9.96 8.84 11.24
CA PHE A 491 9.85 8.43 12.63
C PHE A 491 10.28 6.96 12.87
N PRO A 492 9.79 5.96 12.09
CA PRO A 492 10.17 4.57 12.32
C PRO A 492 11.67 4.30 12.10
N VAL A 493 12.27 4.84 11.04
CA VAL A 493 13.68 4.59 10.74
C VAL A 493 14.61 5.36 11.68
N LEU A 494 14.22 6.55 12.15
CA LEU A 494 14.94 7.28 13.19
C LEU A 494 14.92 6.53 14.52
N SER A 495 13.80 5.87 14.85
CA SER A 495 13.70 5.02 16.03
C SER A 495 14.70 3.86 15.98
N VAL A 496 14.88 3.26 14.81
CA VAL A 496 15.92 2.24 14.61
C VAL A 496 17.33 2.81 14.76
N LEU A 497 17.62 3.98 14.18
CA LEU A 497 18.92 4.64 14.34
C LEU A 497 19.23 4.91 15.83
N ALA A 498 18.24 5.40 16.57
CA ALA A 498 18.37 5.73 18.00
C ALA A 498 18.78 4.53 18.86
N LEU A 499 18.37 3.31 18.53
CA LEU A 499 18.78 2.09 19.23
C LEU A 499 20.31 1.92 19.28
N PHE A 500 21.00 2.32 18.21
CA PHE A 500 22.45 2.16 18.06
C PHE A 500 23.26 3.38 18.49
N CYS A 501 22.57 4.45 18.91
CA CYS A 501 23.21 5.63 19.47
C CYS A 501 23.58 5.39 20.96
N ASN A 502 24.57 6.11 21.45
CA ASN A 502 24.95 6.08 22.86
C ASN A 502 24.27 7.23 23.60
N GLY A 503 23.43 6.90 24.57
CA GLY A 503 22.64 7.86 25.33
C GLY A 503 21.16 7.89 24.93
N THR A 504 20.42 8.88 25.43
CA THR A 504 18.96 8.98 25.25
C THR A 504 18.64 9.86 24.05
N SER A 505 18.01 9.28 23.04
CA SER A 505 17.45 10.01 21.91
C SER A 505 15.97 10.29 22.11
N THR A 506 15.50 11.47 21.65
CA THR A 506 14.11 11.90 21.74
C THR A 506 13.57 12.25 20.36
N ILE A 507 12.46 11.63 19.97
CA ILE A 507 11.77 11.90 18.68
C ILE A 507 10.37 12.42 18.99
N LYS A 508 10.14 13.71 18.76
CA LYS A 508 8.87 14.39 18.97
C LYS A 508 7.92 14.22 17.79
N GLY A 509 6.60 14.29 18.01
CA GLY A 509 5.56 14.26 16.98
C GLY A 509 4.76 12.95 16.96
N VAL A 510 4.65 12.25 18.08
CA VAL A 510 3.89 11.00 18.25
C VAL A 510 2.43 11.17 17.83
N HIS A 511 1.79 12.32 18.16
CA HIS A 511 0.41 12.62 17.78
C HIS A 511 0.14 12.54 16.29
N ARG A 512 1.18 12.71 15.42
CA ARG A 512 1.07 12.65 13.96
C ARG A 512 0.96 11.22 13.42
N LEU A 513 1.13 10.20 14.24
CA LEU A 513 1.37 8.81 13.85
C LEU A 513 0.17 7.89 14.06
N ALA A 514 -0.83 8.33 14.85
CA ALA A 514 -1.96 7.51 15.25
C ALA A 514 -2.84 7.05 14.08
N GLU A 515 -3.01 7.89 13.06
CA GLU A 515 -3.92 7.66 11.92
C GLU A 515 -3.17 7.37 10.60
N LYS A 516 -2.03 6.73 10.67
CA LYS A 516 -1.28 6.27 9.49
C LYS A 516 -1.79 4.86 9.06
N GLU A 517 -0.95 4.09 8.38
CA GLU A 517 -1.24 2.70 8.01
C GLU A 517 -1.48 1.81 9.25
N SER A 518 -0.73 2.07 10.30
CA SER A 518 -0.88 1.59 11.67
C SER A 518 -0.81 2.78 12.62
N ASN A 519 -1.05 2.59 13.93
CA ASN A 519 -0.54 3.53 14.92
C ASN A 519 0.98 3.36 15.00
N ARG A 520 1.71 4.10 14.15
CA ARG A 520 3.14 3.89 13.93
C ARG A 520 3.98 4.03 15.19
N ALA A 521 3.59 4.92 16.10
CA ALA A 521 4.33 5.11 17.34
C ALA A 521 4.24 3.87 18.23
N GLU A 522 3.05 3.36 18.44
CA GLU A 522 2.83 2.13 19.21
C GLU A 522 3.43 0.91 18.53
N SER A 523 3.22 0.79 17.20
CA SER A 523 3.74 -0.31 16.41
C SER A 523 5.26 -0.39 16.48
N ILE A 524 5.97 0.72 16.22
CA ILE A 524 7.44 0.70 16.26
C ILE A 524 7.97 0.50 17.69
N CYS A 525 7.31 1.10 18.67
CA CYS A 525 7.67 0.94 20.08
C CYS A 525 7.58 -0.53 20.51
N SER A 526 6.45 -1.20 20.22
CA SER A 526 6.23 -2.62 20.58
C SER A 526 7.25 -3.54 19.92
N GLU A 527 7.59 -3.27 18.66
CA GLU A 527 8.56 -4.09 17.94
C GLU A 527 10.00 -3.88 18.44
N LEU A 528 10.39 -2.63 18.67
CA LEU A 528 11.75 -2.33 19.14
C LEU A 528 11.98 -2.75 20.59
N LEU A 529 10.95 -2.79 21.46
CA LEU A 529 11.05 -3.35 22.81
C LEU A 529 11.53 -4.81 22.82
N LYS A 530 11.27 -5.58 21.76
CA LYS A 530 11.73 -6.97 21.62
C LYS A 530 13.26 -7.08 21.57
N THR A 531 13.96 -6.00 21.27
CA THR A 531 15.44 -5.94 21.32
C THR A 531 15.96 -5.81 22.76
N GLY A 532 15.08 -5.56 23.73
CA GLY A 532 15.40 -5.36 25.14
C GLY A 532 16.00 -3.99 25.46
N VAL A 533 16.02 -3.07 24.50
CA VAL A 533 16.38 -1.65 24.72
C VAL A 533 15.17 -0.95 25.36
N LYS A 534 15.43 -0.02 26.29
CA LYS A 534 14.39 0.72 26.98
C LYS A 534 13.81 1.80 26.07
N ILE A 535 12.51 1.71 25.82
CA ILE A 535 11.76 2.60 24.92
C ILE A 535 10.42 2.90 25.56
N TYR A 536 9.99 4.17 25.52
CA TYR A 536 8.68 4.58 26.02
C TYR A 536 8.22 5.89 25.36
N ILE A 537 6.90 6.13 25.42
CA ILE A 537 6.28 7.35 24.90
C ILE A 537 5.94 8.25 26.07
N GLU A 538 6.38 9.50 26.01
CA GLU A 538 6.12 10.52 27.01
C GLU A 538 6.02 11.90 26.35
N ASN A 539 5.03 12.71 26.74
CA ASN A 539 4.87 14.11 26.30
C ASN A 539 5.03 14.31 24.79
N ASP A 540 4.25 13.58 23.98
CA ASP A 540 4.30 13.63 22.51
C ASP A 540 5.64 13.20 21.89
N SER A 541 6.47 12.50 22.64
CA SER A 541 7.80 12.07 22.19
C SER A 541 8.01 10.59 22.45
N LEU A 542 8.70 9.93 21.53
CA LEU A 542 9.28 8.61 21.74
C LEU A 542 10.70 8.79 22.29
N ILE A 543 10.95 8.20 23.44
CA ILE A 543 12.22 8.25 24.14
C ILE A 543 12.87 6.87 24.04
N ILE A 544 14.14 6.85 23.60
CA ILE A 544 14.91 5.64 23.34
C ILE A 544 16.25 5.75 24.05
N GLU A 545 16.48 4.91 25.05
CA GLU A 545 17.77 4.78 25.72
C GLU A 545 18.63 3.81 24.92
N GLY A 546 19.40 4.35 23.93
CA GLY A 546 20.18 3.55 23.00
C GLY A 546 21.31 2.78 23.70
N ASP A 547 21.49 1.52 23.30
CA ASP A 547 22.50 0.62 23.85
C ASP A 547 23.13 -0.23 22.73
N SER A 548 24.11 0.36 22.05
CA SER A 548 24.83 -0.32 20.97
C SER A 548 25.62 -1.56 21.44
N LYS A 549 26.02 -1.61 22.73
CA LYS A 549 26.75 -2.76 23.29
C LYS A 549 25.82 -3.95 23.46
N ARG A 550 24.61 -3.73 23.95
CA ARG A 550 23.58 -4.76 24.12
C ARG A 550 23.17 -5.37 22.77
N LEU A 551 23.15 -4.56 21.72
CA LEU A 551 22.77 -5.01 20.36
C LEU A 551 23.90 -5.74 19.62
N ASN A 552 25.12 -5.81 20.16
CA ASN A 552 26.21 -6.62 19.66
C ASN A 552 26.11 -8.08 20.15
N LYS A 553 26.94 -8.98 19.57
CA LYS A 553 26.91 -10.44 19.85
C LYS A 553 26.92 -10.80 21.35
N GLU A 554 27.57 -10.00 22.17
CA GLU A 554 27.74 -10.24 23.61
C GLU A 554 26.43 -10.09 24.41
N GLY A 555 25.47 -9.29 23.93
CA GLY A 555 24.16 -9.05 24.57
C GLY A 555 23.08 -10.07 24.25
N TRP A 556 23.37 -11.05 23.37
CA TRP A 556 22.36 -11.99 22.87
C TRP A 556 22.73 -13.43 23.16
N ASP A 557 21.79 -14.25 23.63
CA ASP A 557 21.93 -15.71 23.62
C ASP A 557 21.79 -16.23 22.18
N THR A 558 22.89 -16.16 21.43
CA THR A 558 22.93 -16.56 20.02
C THR A 558 22.62 -18.03 19.79
N LYS A 559 22.87 -18.92 20.79
CA LYS A 559 22.53 -20.35 20.69
C LYS A 559 21.02 -20.58 20.76
N ARG A 560 20.33 -19.89 21.66
CA ARG A 560 18.88 -19.94 21.79
C ARG A 560 18.18 -19.33 20.58
N LEU A 561 18.67 -18.21 20.07
CA LEU A 561 18.07 -17.48 18.94
C LEU A 561 18.42 -18.08 17.57
N ALA A 562 19.48 -18.85 17.44
CA ALA A 562 19.73 -19.65 16.24
C ALA A 562 18.63 -20.71 16.02
N CYS A 563 18.02 -21.19 17.09
CA CYS A 563 16.89 -22.15 17.03
C CYS A 563 15.53 -21.43 16.97
N THR A 564 15.43 -20.19 17.46
CA THR A 564 14.17 -19.44 17.50
C THR A 564 14.44 -18.01 17.08
N PRO A 565 14.28 -17.68 15.78
CA PRO A 565 14.47 -16.33 15.26
C PRO A 565 13.58 -15.30 15.97
N LEU A 566 14.08 -14.07 16.12
CA LEU A 566 13.28 -12.96 16.64
C LEU A 566 12.16 -12.61 15.65
N LEU A 567 10.93 -12.68 16.12
CA LEU A 567 9.74 -12.41 15.29
C LEU A 567 9.29 -10.96 15.42
N PHE A 568 9.29 -10.23 14.32
CA PHE A 568 8.76 -8.88 14.21
C PHE A 568 7.46 -8.87 13.41
N ASP A 569 6.51 -8.04 13.84
CA ASP A 569 5.29 -7.71 13.10
C ASP A 569 5.48 -6.42 12.31
N THR A 570 5.19 -6.46 11.01
CA THR A 570 5.21 -5.26 10.16
C THR A 570 3.97 -4.38 10.36
N HIS A 571 2.96 -4.84 11.09
CA HIS A 571 1.67 -4.17 11.27
C HIS A 571 1.01 -3.73 9.95
N ASN A 572 1.31 -4.44 8.87
CA ASN A 572 0.89 -4.10 7.49
C ASN A 572 1.27 -2.66 7.08
N ASP A 573 2.30 -2.09 7.69
CA ASP A 573 2.82 -0.75 7.43
C ASP A 573 4.21 -0.84 6.78
N HIS A 574 4.31 -0.36 5.53
CA HIS A 574 5.55 -0.40 4.76
C HIS A 574 6.71 0.36 5.41
N ARG A 575 6.43 1.43 6.20
CA ARG A 575 7.47 2.19 6.92
C ARG A 575 8.02 1.41 8.10
N ILE A 576 7.13 0.70 8.83
CA ILE A 576 7.54 -0.22 9.90
C ILE A 576 8.35 -1.37 9.31
N ALA A 577 7.84 -2.02 8.26
CA ALA A 577 8.52 -3.15 7.60
C ALA A 577 9.94 -2.80 7.15
N MET A 578 10.11 -1.69 6.42
CA MET A 578 11.43 -1.25 5.95
C MET A 578 12.37 -0.89 7.09
N SER A 579 11.87 -0.27 8.16
CA SER A 579 12.67 0.06 9.34
C SER A 579 13.15 -1.19 10.09
N LEU A 580 12.28 -2.20 10.24
CA LEU A 580 12.63 -3.47 10.85
C LEU A 580 13.63 -4.27 10.01
N ILE A 581 13.60 -4.15 8.67
CA ILE A 581 14.63 -4.73 7.80
C ILE A 581 15.96 -4.04 8.01
N VAL A 582 15.98 -2.70 8.10
CA VAL A 582 17.21 -1.94 8.44
C VAL A 582 17.77 -2.38 9.78
N LEU A 583 16.93 -2.52 10.80
CA LEU A 583 17.31 -3.07 12.10
C LEU A 583 17.93 -4.46 11.96
N SER A 584 17.26 -5.34 11.22
CA SER A 584 17.69 -6.73 11.00
C SER A 584 19.07 -6.82 10.37
N CYS A 585 19.44 -5.87 9.48
CA CYS A 585 20.78 -5.81 8.87
C CYS A 585 21.92 -5.61 9.89
N LYS A 586 21.60 -5.17 11.09
CA LYS A 586 22.60 -4.88 12.13
C LYS A 586 22.53 -5.83 13.32
N LEU A 587 21.41 -6.53 13.49
CA LEU A 587 21.27 -7.50 14.58
C LEU A 587 22.12 -8.75 14.33
N PRO A 588 22.77 -9.31 15.37
CA PRO A 588 23.61 -10.51 15.25
C PRO A 588 22.81 -11.82 15.23
N VAL A 589 21.50 -11.75 15.15
CA VAL A 589 20.56 -12.89 15.26
C VAL A 589 19.61 -12.93 14.07
N PRO A 590 19.18 -14.13 13.65
CA PRO A 590 18.17 -14.23 12.60
C PRO A 590 16.85 -13.59 13.04
N VAL A 591 16.17 -12.96 12.09
CA VAL A 591 14.91 -12.25 12.30
C VAL A 591 13.87 -12.79 11.32
N ARG A 592 12.64 -12.93 11.77
CA ARG A 592 11.49 -13.21 10.91
C ARG A 592 10.56 -12.01 10.91
N LEU A 593 10.14 -11.61 9.72
CA LEU A 593 9.16 -10.53 9.51
C LEU A 593 7.93 -11.10 8.83
N ASN A 594 6.76 -10.80 9.36
CA ASN A 594 5.50 -11.09 8.68
C ASN A 594 5.22 -10.05 7.58
N ASN A 595 4.34 -10.39 6.66
CA ASN A 595 3.75 -9.51 5.64
C ASN A 595 4.69 -8.44 5.05
N ILE A 596 5.83 -8.84 4.51
CA ILE A 596 6.77 -7.91 3.85
C ILE A 596 6.22 -7.33 2.54
N LYS A 597 5.15 -7.91 1.96
CA LYS A 597 4.51 -7.39 0.73
C LYS A 597 3.98 -5.96 0.91
N CYS A 598 3.68 -5.54 2.13
CA CYS A 598 3.25 -4.16 2.39
C CYS A 598 4.26 -3.10 1.90
N ILE A 599 5.55 -3.47 1.70
CA ILE A 599 6.60 -2.60 1.17
C ILE A 599 6.30 -2.16 -0.28
N GLU A 600 5.62 -2.99 -1.07
CA GLU A 600 5.27 -2.72 -2.47
C GLU A 600 4.40 -1.47 -2.62
N LYS A 601 3.75 -1.05 -1.54
CA LYS A 601 2.96 0.18 -1.50
C LYS A 601 3.76 1.42 -1.91
N SER A 602 5.04 1.49 -1.52
CA SER A 602 5.89 2.65 -1.80
C SER A 602 7.24 2.32 -2.41
N PHE A 603 7.80 1.13 -2.17
CA PHE A 603 9.15 0.78 -2.60
C PHE A 603 9.30 -0.72 -2.93
N PRO A 604 8.72 -1.22 -4.03
CA PRO A 604 8.70 -2.65 -4.38
C PRO A 604 10.07 -3.32 -4.40
N ARG A 605 11.12 -2.59 -4.83
CA ARG A 605 12.49 -3.14 -4.95
C ARG A 605 13.36 -3.00 -3.70
N PHE A 606 12.78 -2.59 -2.57
CA PHE A 606 13.55 -2.35 -1.34
C PHE A 606 14.37 -3.57 -0.90
N ILE A 607 13.75 -4.76 -0.91
CA ILE A 607 14.41 -6.02 -0.53
C ILE A 607 15.59 -6.34 -1.45
N ASP A 608 15.44 -6.15 -2.76
CA ASP A 608 16.51 -6.43 -3.72
C ASP A 608 17.70 -5.50 -3.53
N LEU A 609 17.43 -4.23 -3.25
CA LEU A 609 18.48 -3.25 -2.95
C LEU A 609 19.19 -3.56 -1.62
N ILE A 610 18.45 -4.02 -0.59
CA ILE A 610 19.06 -4.51 0.66
C ILE A 610 19.96 -5.71 0.38
N LYS A 611 19.53 -6.69 -0.44
CA LYS A 611 20.39 -7.81 -0.84
C LYS A 611 21.67 -7.34 -1.55
N THR A 612 21.57 -6.31 -2.39
CA THR A 612 22.75 -5.70 -3.04
C THR A 612 23.70 -5.06 -2.02
N VAL A 613 23.18 -4.45 -0.95
CA VAL A 613 23.99 -3.89 0.14
C VAL A 613 24.71 -5.00 0.94
N LEU A 614 24.02 -6.11 1.17
CA LEU A 614 24.55 -7.24 1.96
C LEU A 614 25.57 -8.09 1.18
N HIS A 615 25.38 -8.17 -0.14
CA HIS A 615 26.20 -8.97 -1.05
C HIS A 615 26.67 -8.10 -2.22
N PRO A 616 27.53 -7.09 -1.98
CA PRO A 616 28.07 -6.25 -3.06
C PRO A 616 28.88 -7.12 -4.02
N LYS A 617 28.66 -6.94 -5.31
CA LYS A 617 29.36 -7.66 -6.38
C LYS A 617 30.81 -7.17 -6.54
#